data_f8598a7eeb5c9ad7365ff6f8e07bb625
#
_entry.id   f8598a7eeb5c9ad7365ff6f8e07bb625
#
_cell.length_a   1.000
_cell.length_b   1.000
_cell.length_c   1.000
_cell.angle_alpha   90.00
_cell.angle_beta   90.00
_cell.angle_gamma   90.00
#
_symmetry.space_group_name_H-M   'P 1'
#
loop_
_entity.id
_entity.type
_entity.pdbx_description
1 polymer ?
#
loop_
_entity_poly.entity_id
_entity_poly.type
_entity_poly.pdbx_seq_one_letter_code
_entity_poly.pdbx_strand_id
1 'polypeptide(L)'
;PICSFFENYILIPIYQKCKINTGSSKTKKRIRGLAVLLTLFLFIYLLYIFFSIVLKEMISSIQSIVLQFPIYVNNLEKWIDSTLSINKDIEDFANNMLNTYSDELNGWLNNILLPQMNIIVKEVSLSLIGVLKGMWNLIIGLIVSVYVLCSKEQFAGQSKKIIYAFCSKKRANELISDMRYANKTFGSYVSGKIIDSIIIGFLCFFLMKFLHINYPVLISVIIGVTNVIPFFGPFIGAVPSVLIILLINPLNGIKFLILIILLQ
;
A
#
# COMPACT_ATOMS: atom_id res chain seq x y z
N PRO A 1 -16.80 17.26 -7.43
CA PRO A 1 -17.05 18.20 -6.31
C PRO A 1 -15.88 19.16 -6.10
N ILE A 2 -14.65 18.67 -5.89
CA ILE A 2 -13.46 19.46 -5.58
C ILE A 2 -13.10 20.42 -6.73
N CYS A 3 -13.12 19.92 -7.98
CA CYS A 3 -12.87 20.76 -9.16
C CYS A 3 -13.90 21.91 -9.30
N SER A 4 -15.19 21.65 -9.03
CA SER A 4 -16.24 22.69 -9.01
C SER A 4 -16.00 23.70 -7.89
N PHE A 5 -15.46 23.28 -6.74
CA PHE A 5 -15.10 24.18 -5.67
C PHE A 5 -14.00 25.17 -6.11
N PHE A 6 -12.91 24.65 -6.69
CA PHE A 6 -11.84 25.48 -7.24
C PHE A 6 -12.33 26.43 -8.32
N GLU A 7 -13.19 25.95 -9.22
CA GLU A 7 -13.77 26.75 -10.29
C GLU A 7 -14.62 27.91 -9.75
N ASN A 8 -15.59 27.62 -8.87
CA ASN A 8 -16.59 28.60 -8.44
C ASN A 8 -16.11 29.53 -7.31
N TYR A 9 -15.33 29.02 -6.36
CA TYR A 9 -14.96 29.78 -5.16
C TYR A 9 -13.58 30.44 -5.26
N ILE A 10 -12.70 29.96 -6.13
CA ILE A 10 -11.33 30.47 -6.23
C ILE A 10 -11.10 31.17 -7.57
N LEU A 11 -11.28 30.45 -8.68
CA LEU A 11 -10.87 30.97 -9.99
C LEU A 11 -11.84 32.03 -10.54
N ILE A 12 -13.14 31.80 -10.48
CA ILE A 12 -14.13 32.77 -10.99
C ILE A 12 -14.01 34.13 -10.27
N PRO A 13 -13.93 34.21 -8.92
CA PRO A 13 -13.74 35.48 -8.24
C PRO A 13 -12.42 36.17 -8.59
N ILE A 14 -11.34 35.43 -8.77
CA ILE A 14 -10.03 36.01 -9.17
C ILE A 14 -10.12 36.58 -10.57
N TYR A 15 -10.70 35.88 -11.54
CA TYR A 15 -10.89 36.36 -12.92
C TYR A 15 -11.83 37.58 -13.00
N GLN A 16 -12.86 37.64 -12.15
CA GLN A 16 -13.74 38.80 -12.02
C GLN A 16 -13.02 40.02 -11.45
N LYS A 17 -12.18 39.85 -10.41
CA LYS A 17 -11.31 40.90 -9.87
C LYS A 17 -10.34 41.47 -10.90
N CYS A 18 -9.84 40.64 -11.79
CA CYS A 18 -8.96 41.03 -12.89
C CYS A 18 -9.70 41.65 -14.09
N LYS A 19 -11.01 41.92 -13.97
CA LYS A 19 -11.87 42.50 -15.04
C LYS A 19 -11.85 41.67 -16.35
N ILE A 20 -11.58 40.34 -16.29
CA ILE A 20 -11.59 39.46 -17.45
C ILE A 20 -13.02 38.95 -17.64
N ASN A 21 -13.54 39.05 -18.86
CA ASN A 21 -14.89 38.59 -19.18
C ASN A 21 -15.00 37.07 -19.04
N THR A 22 -15.62 36.63 -17.93
CA THR A 22 -15.84 35.20 -17.60
C THR A 22 -16.93 34.54 -18.44
N GLY A 23 -17.69 35.30 -19.24
CA GLY A 23 -18.75 34.81 -20.10
C GLY A 23 -18.27 34.14 -21.40
N SER A 24 -17.04 34.44 -21.86
CA SER A 24 -16.48 33.88 -23.08
C SER A 24 -16.24 32.37 -22.96
N SER A 25 -16.63 31.61 -24.02
CA SER A 25 -16.41 30.16 -24.09
C SER A 25 -14.93 29.78 -23.93
N LYS A 26 -14.01 30.57 -24.48
CA LYS A 26 -12.56 30.34 -24.35
C LYS A 26 -12.07 30.54 -22.90
N THR A 27 -12.59 31.54 -22.20
CA THR A 27 -12.23 31.83 -20.81
C THR A 27 -12.76 30.75 -19.88
N LYS A 28 -13.99 30.28 -20.08
CA LYS A 28 -14.56 29.15 -19.32
C LYS A 28 -13.74 27.87 -19.46
N LYS A 29 -13.30 27.54 -20.69
CA LYS A 29 -12.40 26.37 -20.91
C LYS A 29 -11.06 26.50 -20.19
N ARG A 30 -10.46 27.71 -20.16
CA ARG A 30 -9.21 27.99 -19.43
C ARG A 30 -9.38 27.86 -17.92
N ILE A 31 -10.46 28.48 -17.37
CA ILE A 31 -10.77 28.38 -15.93
C ILE A 31 -10.95 26.92 -15.52
N ARG A 32 -11.71 26.15 -16.31
CA ARG A 32 -11.89 24.72 -16.04
C ARG A 32 -10.59 23.91 -16.13
N GLY A 33 -9.73 24.21 -17.10
CA GLY A 33 -8.40 23.59 -17.22
C GLY A 33 -7.52 23.88 -16.00
N LEU A 34 -7.49 25.14 -15.55
CA LEU A 34 -6.77 25.55 -14.33
C LEU A 34 -7.35 24.90 -13.08
N ALA A 35 -8.68 24.81 -12.95
CA ALA A 35 -9.34 24.13 -11.84
C ALA A 35 -8.96 22.66 -11.77
N VAL A 36 -8.91 21.96 -12.91
CA VAL A 36 -8.47 20.56 -13.01
C VAL A 36 -7.01 20.42 -12.58
N LEU A 37 -6.11 21.29 -13.08
CA LEU A 37 -4.70 21.27 -12.71
C LEU A 37 -4.49 21.50 -11.20
N LEU A 38 -5.18 22.47 -10.61
CA LEU A 38 -5.13 22.75 -9.17
C LEU A 38 -5.65 21.56 -8.34
N THR A 39 -6.74 20.93 -8.80
CA THR A 39 -7.30 19.76 -8.13
C THR A 39 -6.32 18.57 -8.17
N LEU A 40 -5.70 18.34 -9.33
CA LEU A 40 -4.66 17.30 -9.48
C LEU A 40 -3.45 17.58 -8.61
N PHE A 41 -2.98 18.84 -8.59
CA PHE A 41 -1.85 19.22 -7.76
C PHE A 41 -2.15 19.03 -6.27
N LEU A 42 -3.34 19.46 -5.80
CA LEU A 42 -3.78 19.25 -4.43
C LEU A 42 -3.86 17.76 -4.09
N PHE A 43 -4.40 16.94 -4.99
CA PHE A 43 -4.52 15.50 -4.77
C PHE A 43 -3.14 14.82 -4.65
N ILE A 44 -2.23 15.16 -5.57
CA ILE A 44 -0.84 14.65 -5.53
C ILE A 44 -0.13 15.11 -4.24
N TYR A 45 -0.33 16.37 -3.82
CA TYR A 45 0.25 16.91 -2.61
C TYR A 45 -0.28 16.21 -1.35
N LEU A 46 -1.58 15.92 -1.28
CA LEU A 46 -2.18 15.14 -0.19
C LEU A 46 -1.66 13.71 -0.15
N LEU A 47 -1.55 13.06 -1.31
CA LEU A 47 -0.94 11.73 -1.41
C LEU A 47 0.52 11.75 -0.93
N TYR A 48 1.28 12.76 -1.33
CA TYR A 48 2.66 12.92 -0.89
C TYR A 48 2.76 13.04 0.63
N ILE A 49 1.95 13.91 1.26
CA ILE A 49 1.92 14.05 2.72
C ILE A 49 1.57 12.71 3.38
N PHE A 50 0.53 12.04 2.88
CA PHE A 50 0.09 10.75 3.41
C PHE A 50 1.22 9.71 3.36
N PHE A 51 1.82 9.50 2.20
CA PHE A 51 2.94 8.56 2.06
C PHE A 51 4.16 8.96 2.88
N SER A 52 4.47 10.26 2.97
CA SER A 52 5.59 10.75 3.78
C SER A 52 5.42 10.43 5.26
N ILE A 53 4.21 10.63 5.81
CA ILE A 53 3.90 10.30 7.20
C ILE A 53 3.97 8.78 7.43
N VAL A 54 3.32 8.00 6.56
CA VAL A 54 3.28 6.54 6.69
C VAL A 54 4.68 5.93 6.57
N LEU A 55 5.47 6.34 5.57
CA LEU A 55 6.83 5.84 5.38
C LEU A 55 7.74 6.21 6.55
N LYS A 56 7.65 7.44 7.05
CA LYS A 56 8.43 7.87 8.22
C LYS A 56 8.12 7.00 9.44
N GLU A 57 6.85 6.75 9.72
CA GLU A 57 6.41 5.91 10.83
C GLU A 57 6.83 4.44 10.67
N MET A 58 6.72 3.89 9.45
CA MET A 58 7.19 2.54 9.15
C MET A 58 8.70 2.40 9.37
N ILE A 59 9.49 3.35 8.87
CA ILE A 59 10.95 3.32 9.03
C ILE A 59 11.31 3.42 10.50
N SER A 60 10.71 4.34 11.25
CA SER A 60 10.91 4.48 12.69
C SER A 60 10.57 3.19 13.44
N SER A 61 9.46 2.54 13.07
CA SER A 61 9.03 1.27 13.64
C SER A 61 10.04 0.15 13.37
N ILE A 62 10.52 0.02 12.13
CA ILE A 62 11.52 -0.98 11.76
C ILE A 62 12.84 -0.74 12.52
N GLN A 63 13.32 0.51 12.58
CA GLN A 63 14.52 0.85 13.33
C GLN A 63 14.38 0.50 14.81
N SER A 64 13.23 0.80 15.43
CA SER A 64 12.96 0.45 16.82
C SER A 64 12.96 -1.07 17.04
N ILE A 65 12.36 -1.84 16.14
CA ILE A 65 12.34 -3.31 16.22
C ILE A 65 13.77 -3.85 16.15
N VAL A 66 14.58 -3.37 15.21
CA VAL A 66 15.95 -3.86 15.03
C VAL A 66 16.83 -3.52 16.23
N LEU A 67 16.77 -2.28 16.72
CA LEU A 67 17.58 -1.84 17.88
C LEU A 67 17.18 -2.55 19.18
N GLN A 68 15.92 -2.89 19.34
CA GLN A 68 15.39 -3.55 20.53
C GLN A 68 15.32 -5.08 20.39
N PHE A 69 15.69 -5.63 19.22
CA PHE A 69 15.59 -7.05 18.95
C PHE A 69 16.23 -7.94 20.03
N PRO A 70 17.48 -7.65 20.52
CA PRO A 70 18.09 -8.45 21.58
C PRO A 70 17.27 -8.44 22.89
N ILE A 71 16.63 -7.30 23.21
CA ILE A 71 15.78 -7.18 24.40
C ILE A 71 14.51 -8.02 24.24
N TYR A 72 13.94 -8.05 23.04
CA TYR A 72 12.75 -8.84 22.74
C TYR A 72 13.03 -10.35 22.82
N VAL A 73 14.19 -10.80 22.32
CA VAL A 73 14.63 -12.20 22.45
C VAL A 73 14.76 -12.60 23.92
N ASN A 74 15.43 -11.79 24.73
CA ASN A 74 15.58 -12.05 26.17
C ASN A 74 14.23 -12.07 26.92
N ASN A 75 13.31 -11.17 26.56
CA ASN A 75 11.98 -11.15 27.15
C ASN A 75 11.16 -12.38 26.77
N LEU A 76 11.30 -12.86 25.53
CA LEU A 76 10.63 -14.07 25.07
C LEU A 76 11.20 -15.31 25.75
N GLU A 77 12.52 -15.41 25.93
CA GLU A 77 13.18 -16.47 26.70
C GLU A 77 12.62 -16.54 28.11
N LYS A 78 12.60 -15.42 28.85
CA LYS A 78 12.01 -15.36 30.19
C LYS A 78 10.54 -15.76 30.24
N TRP A 79 9.80 -15.42 29.20
CA TRP A 79 8.39 -15.81 29.11
C TRP A 79 8.22 -17.31 28.85
N ILE A 80 9.07 -17.90 27.99
CA ILE A 80 9.15 -19.36 27.76
C ILE A 80 9.45 -20.07 29.08
N ASP A 81 10.50 -19.67 29.79
CA ASP A 81 10.91 -20.25 31.06
C ASP A 81 9.78 -20.17 32.10
N SER A 82 9.10 -19.03 32.20
CA SER A 82 8.02 -18.85 33.17
C SER A 82 6.73 -19.62 32.84
N THR A 83 6.47 -19.86 31.53
CA THR A 83 5.19 -20.43 31.08
C THR A 83 5.31 -21.92 30.79
N LEU A 84 6.45 -22.38 30.27
CA LEU A 84 6.69 -23.76 29.85
C LEU A 84 7.49 -24.59 30.86
N SER A 85 7.84 -24.01 32.02
CA SER A 85 8.55 -24.70 33.11
C SER A 85 7.93 -26.03 33.58
N ILE A 86 6.65 -26.28 33.23
CA ILE A 86 5.94 -27.52 33.54
C ILE A 86 6.45 -28.69 32.69
N ASN A 87 6.97 -28.43 31.46
CA ASN A 87 7.46 -29.46 30.55
C ASN A 87 8.85 -29.06 30.01
N LYS A 88 9.90 -29.58 30.63
CA LYS A 88 11.28 -29.27 30.31
C LYS A 88 11.67 -29.58 28.86
N ASP A 89 11.12 -30.62 28.26
CA ASP A 89 11.44 -30.98 26.86
C ASP A 89 10.97 -29.93 25.87
N ILE A 90 9.81 -29.31 26.15
CA ILE A 90 9.25 -28.22 25.33
C ILE A 90 10.00 -26.92 25.57
N GLU A 91 10.34 -26.63 26.82
CA GLU A 91 11.15 -25.46 27.23
C GLU A 91 12.52 -25.48 26.56
N ASP A 92 13.27 -26.60 26.66
CA ASP A 92 14.58 -26.79 26.04
C ASP A 92 14.52 -26.71 24.52
N PHE A 93 13.50 -27.30 23.90
CA PHE A 93 13.29 -27.18 22.46
C PHE A 93 13.03 -25.76 22.01
N ALA A 94 12.17 -25.03 22.72
CA ALA A 94 11.83 -23.65 22.41
C ALA A 94 13.04 -22.71 22.57
N ASN A 95 13.81 -22.86 23.67
CA ASN A 95 15.00 -22.06 23.91
C ASN A 95 16.13 -22.38 22.92
N ASN A 96 16.34 -23.64 22.54
CA ASN A 96 17.31 -24.00 21.52
C ASN A 96 16.95 -23.42 20.14
N MET A 97 15.68 -23.47 19.75
CA MET A 97 15.20 -22.82 18.53
C MET A 97 15.42 -21.31 18.58
N LEU A 98 15.04 -20.66 19.69
CA LEU A 98 15.18 -19.23 19.86
C LEU A 98 16.66 -18.81 19.74
N ASN A 99 17.58 -19.48 20.45
CA ASN A 99 19.00 -19.16 20.45
C ASN A 99 19.66 -19.41 19.08
N THR A 100 19.29 -20.50 18.39
CA THR A 100 19.86 -20.83 17.07
C THR A 100 19.51 -19.76 16.02
N TYR A 101 18.26 -19.32 15.98
CA TYR A 101 17.80 -18.40 14.94
C TYR A 101 17.93 -16.91 15.31
N SER A 102 18.01 -16.56 16.59
CA SER A 102 18.14 -15.17 17.03
C SER A 102 19.44 -14.53 16.55
N ASP A 103 20.55 -15.25 16.57
CA ASP A 103 21.87 -14.74 16.15
C ASP A 103 21.91 -14.49 14.63
N GLU A 104 21.37 -15.42 13.84
CA GLU A 104 21.26 -15.24 12.38
C GLU A 104 20.35 -14.06 12.01
N LEU A 105 19.20 -13.95 12.67
CA LEU A 105 18.27 -12.84 12.46
C LEU A 105 18.88 -11.51 12.89
N ASN A 106 19.57 -11.46 14.02
CA ASN A 106 20.24 -10.25 14.50
C ASN A 106 21.34 -9.82 13.52
N GLY A 107 22.12 -10.77 13.00
CA GLY A 107 23.12 -10.51 11.97
C GLY A 107 22.50 -9.95 10.69
N TRP A 108 21.41 -10.53 10.19
CA TRP A 108 20.71 -10.07 9.02
C TRP A 108 20.08 -8.68 9.21
N LEU A 109 19.45 -8.44 10.38
CA LEU A 109 18.83 -7.16 10.72
C LEU A 109 19.86 -6.03 10.75
N ASN A 110 21.00 -6.24 11.40
CA ASN A 110 22.03 -5.20 11.56
C ASN A 110 22.87 -4.98 10.30
N ASN A 111 23.21 -6.06 9.57
CA ASN A 111 24.15 -5.98 8.46
C ASN A 111 23.46 -5.68 7.11
N ILE A 112 22.19 -6.05 6.96
CA ILE A 112 21.47 -5.89 5.70
C ILE A 112 20.32 -4.89 5.83
N LEU A 113 19.41 -5.08 6.79
CA LEU A 113 18.19 -4.30 6.87
C LEU A 113 18.46 -2.85 7.31
N LEU A 114 19.18 -2.63 8.40
CA LEU A 114 19.48 -1.28 8.91
C LEU A 114 20.23 -0.39 7.93
N PRO A 115 21.30 -0.85 7.25
CA PRO A 115 21.98 -0.02 6.24
C PRO A 115 21.07 0.37 5.08
N GLN A 116 20.22 -0.54 4.60
CA GLN A 116 19.27 -0.24 3.53
C GLN A 116 18.19 0.75 3.99
N MET A 117 17.67 0.62 5.22
CA MET A 117 16.74 1.59 5.79
C MET A 117 17.37 2.99 5.91
N ASN A 118 18.62 3.10 6.33
CA ASN A 118 19.31 4.38 6.42
C ASN A 118 19.48 5.07 5.05
N ILE A 119 19.69 4.31 3.98
CA ILE A 119 19.70 4.83 2.61
C ILE A 119 18.33 5.39 2.23
N ILE A 120 17.27 4.64 2.48
CA ILE A 120 15.88 5.06 2.20
C ILE A 120 15.51 6.30 3.01
N VAL A 121 15.86 6.35 4.30
CA VAL A 121 15.65 7.54 5.17
C VAL A 121 16.35 8.76 4.58
N LYS A 122 17.62 8.61 4.18
CA LYS A 122 18.41 9.69 3.61
C LYS A 122 17.80 10.17 2.29
N GLU A 123 17.39 9.26 1.42
CA GLU A 123 16.74 9.58 0.15
C GLU A 123 15.38 10.24 0.35
N VAL A 124 14.54 9.76 1.25
CA VAL A 124 13.23 10.35 1.58
C VAL A 124 13.39 11.72 2.24
N SER A 125 14.38 11.88 3.13
CA SER A 125 14.62 13.15 3.84
C SER A 125 15.27 14.23 2.96
N LEU A 126 16.12 13.85 2.00
CA LEU A 126 16.82 14.79 1.12
C LEU A 126 16.01 15.17 -0.13
N SER A 127 14.84 14.62 -0.34
CA SER A 127 14.25 14.63 -1.67
C SER A 127 13.11 15.61 -1.91
N LEU A 128 13.34 16.89 -1.78
CA LEU A 128 12.65 17.86 -2.67
C LEU A 128 12.92 17.49 -4.14
N ILE A 129 14.12 17.07 -4.48
CA ILE A 129 14.52 16.63 -5.84
C ILE A 129 13.91 15.27 -6.18
N GLY A 130 13.82 14.32 -5.23
CA GLY A 130 13.16 13.03 -5.44
C GLY A 130 11.65 13.17 -5.62
N VAL A 131 11.02 14.09 -4.90
CA VAL A 131 9.60 14.43 -5.10
C VAL A 131 9.37 14.99 -6.51
N LEU A 132 10.21 15.92 -6.96
CA LEU A 132 10.12 16.46 -8.32
C LEU A 132 10.32 15.37 -9.38
N LYS A 133 11.29 14.47 -9.21
CA LYS A 133 11.48 13.31 -10.09
C LYS A 133 10.28 12.35 -10.04
N GLY A 134 9.77 12.06 -8.85
CA GLY A 134 8.58 11.23 -8.67
C GLY A 134 7.34 11.84 -9.32
N MET A 135 7.12 13.14 -9.15
CA MET A 135 6.05 13.88 -9.83
C MET A 135 6.20 13.85 -11.35
N TRP A 136 7.43 14.01 -11.88
CA TRP A 136 7.69 13.92 -13.30
C TRP A 136 7.35 12.55 -13.88
N ASN A 137 7.79 11.48 -13.21
CA ASN A 137 7.45 10.11 -13.59
C ASN A 137 5.94 9.85 -13.50
N LEU A 138 5.28 10.40 -12.50
CA LEU A 138 3.83 10.29 -12.33
C LEU A 138 3.08 11.03 -13.44
N ILE A 139 3.53 12.22 -13.85
CA ILE A 139 2.98 12.97 -14.98
C ILE A 139 3.15 12.17 -16.27
N ILE A 140 4.33 11.63 -16.54
CA ILE A 140 4.58 10.78 -17.72
C ILE A 140 3.68 9.55 -17.69
N GLY A 141 3.59 8.85 -16.56
CA GLY A 141 2.70 7.71 -16.38
C GLY A 141 1.23 8.05 -16.60
N LEU A 142 0.81 9.24 -16.15
CA LEU A 142 -0.55 9.73 -16.33
C LEU A 142 -0.85 10.05 -17.80
N ILE A 143 0.08 10.69 -18.51
CA ILE A 143 -0.03 10.97 -19.95
C ILE A 143 -0.14 9.65 -20.73
N VAL A 144 0.76 8.69 -20.45
CA VAL A 144 0.73 7.36 -21.07
C VAL A 144 -0.57 6.63 -20.76
N SER A 145 -1.04 6.67 -19.51
CA SER A 145 -2.30 6.06 -19.08
C SER A 145 -3.49 6.66 -19.83
N VAL A 146 -3.56 7.99 -19.93
CA VAL A 146 -4.61 8.69 -20.69
C VAL A 146 -4.56 8.28 -22.16
N TYR A 147 -3.36 8.25 -22.77
CA TYR A 147 -3.19 7.82 -24.14
C TYR A 147 -3.70 6.39 -24.39
N VAL A 148 -3.28 5.45 -23.53
CA VAL A 148 -3.72 4.05 -23.61
C VAL A 148 -5.22 3.92 -23.41
N LEU A 149 -5.80 4.64 -22.44
CA LEU A 149 -7.25 4.65 -22.19
C LEU A 149 -8.04 5.24 -23.37
N CYS A 150 -7.57 6.31 -23.98
CA CYS A 150 -8.20 6.89 -25.17
C CYS A 150 -8.10 5.96 -26.39
N SER A 151 -7.00 5.21 -26.51
CA SER A 151 -6.75 4.31 -27.65
C SER A 151 -7.27 2.88 -27.44
N LYS A 152 -7.87 2.57 -26.26
CA LYS A 152 -8.28 1.20 -25.91
C LYS A 152 -9.25 0.59 -26.89
N GLU A 153 -10.16 1.40 -27.46
CA GLU A 153 -11.14 0.92 -28.46
C GLU A 153 -10.48 0.56 -29.80
N GLN A 154 -9.47 1.34 -30.20
CA GLN A 154 -8.68 1.06 -31.39
C GLN A 154 -7.88 -0.24 -31.22
N PHE A 155 -7.19 -0.41 -30.10
CA PHE A 155 -6.45 -1.64 -29.79
C PHE A 155 -7.38 -2.86 -29.74
N ALA A 156 -8.53 -2.75 -29.09
CA ALA A 156 -9.53 -3.81 -29.05
C ALA A 156 -10.07 -4.13 -30.46
N GLY A 157 -10.27 -3.11 -31.31
CA GLY A 157 -10.68 -3.30 -32.70
C GLY A 157 -9.64 -4.00 -33.55
N GLN A 158 -8.36 -3.63 -33.41
CA GLN A 158 -7.24 -4.27 -34.10
C GLN A 158 -7.07 -5.73 -33.66
N SER A 159 -7.13 -6.01 -32.35
CA SER A 159 -7.05 -7.36 -31.81
C SER A 159 -8.18 -8.26 -32.36
N LYS A 160 -9.40 -7.74 -32.45
CA LYS A 160 -10.52 -8.47 -33.07
C LYS A 160 -10.25 -8.80 -34.55
N LYS A 161 -9.70 -7.86 -35.33
CA LYS A 161 -9.35 -8.10 -36.74
C LYS A 161 -8.34 -9.23 -36.88
N ILE A 162 -7.34 -9.27 -36.00
CA ILE A 162 -6.32 -10.34 -35.96
C ILE A 162 -7.01 -11.68 -35.68
N ILE A 163 -7.87 -11.76 -34.66
CA ILE A 163 -8.57 -12.99 -34.30
C ILE A 163 -9.44 -13.50 -35.47
N TYR A 164 -10.16 -12.61 -36.16
CA TYR A 164 -10.95 -13.01 -37.33
C TYR A 164 -10.11 -13.40 -38.55
N ALA A 165 -8.84 -12.96 -38.65
CA ALA A 165 -7.94 -13.36 -39.71
C ALA A 165 -7.40 -14.79 -39.53
N PHE A 166 -7.20 -15.21 -38.26
CA PHE A 166 -6.62 -16.52 -37.94
C PHE A 166 -7.65 -17.60 -37.58
N CYS A 167 -8.88 -17.22 -37.19
CA CYS A 167 -9.90 -18.15 -36.72
C CYS A 167 -11.14 -18.14 -37.59
N SER A 168 -11.86 -19.27 -37.64
CA SER A 168 -13.18 -19.32 -38.24
C SER A 168 -14.17 -18.40 -37.53
N LYS A 169 -15.14 -17.83 -38.22
CA LYS A 169 -16.09 -16.85 -37.69
C LYS A 169 -16.76 -17.28 -36.38
N LYS A 170 -17.12 -18.56 -36.26
CA LYS A 170 -17.75 -19.12 -35.06
C LYS A 170 -16.78 -19.10 -33.86
N ARG A 171 -15.58 -19.68 -34.06
CA ARG A 171 -14.53 -19.70 -33.01
C ARG A 171 -14.06 -18.30 -32.61
N ALA A 172 -13.94 -17.38 -33.56
CA ALA A 172 -13.57 -15.99 -33.28
C ALA A 172 -14.60 -15.29 -32.38
N ASN A 173 -15.91 -15.50 -32.63
CA ASN A 173 -16.98 -14.93 -31.80
C ASN A 173 -16.96 -15.51 -30.37
N GLU A 174 -16.79 -16.82 -30.21
CA GLU A 174 -16.67 -17.46 -28.92
C GLU A 174 -15.47 -16.90 -28.15
N LEU A 175 -14.29 -16.86 -28.76
CA LEU A 175 -13.06 -16.36 -28.15
C LEU A 175 -13.19 -14.87 -27.72
N ILE A 176 -13.80 -14.04 -28.54
CA ILE A 176 -14.04 -12.61 -28.19
C ILE A 176 -15.04 -12.49 -27.03
N SER A 177 -16.05 -13.35 -26.98
CA SER A 177 -17.01 -13.40 -25.88
C SER A 177 -16.33 -13.78 -24.58
N ASP A 178 -15.52 -14.84 -24.61
CA ASP A 178 -14.78 -15.37 -23.45
C ASP A 178 -13.77 -14.32 -22.93
N MET A 179 -13.02 -13.67 -23.83
CA MET A 179 -12.10 -12.58 -23.45
C MET A 179 -12.84 -11.40 -22.82
N ARG A 180 -14.03 -11.05 -23.31
CA ARG A 180 -14.84 -9.99 -22.72
C ARG A 180 -15.35 -10.37 -21.33
N TYR A 181 -15.81 -11.60 -21.17
CA TYR A 181 -16.24 -12.14 -19.89
C TYR A 181 -15.06 -12.18 -18.89
N ALA A 182 -13.92 -12.73 -19.30
CA ALA A 182 -12.71 -12.77 -18.50
C ALA A 182 -12.26 -11.37 -18.06
N ASN A 183 -12.20 -10.41 -18.99
CA ASN A 183 -11.82 -9.03 -18.67
C ASN A 183 -12.78 -8.37 -17.66
N LYS A 184 -14.09 -8.60 -17.81
CA LYS A 184 -15.09 -8.07 -16.86
C LYS A 184 -14.94 -8.69 -15.49
N THR A 185 -14.82 -10.02 -15.42
CA THR A 185 -14.68 -10.76 -14.15
C THR A 185 -13.38 -10.41 -13.44
N PHE A 186 -12.26 -10.41 -14.17
CA PHE A 186 -10.95 -10.07 -13.62
C PHE A 186 -10.90 -8.61 -13.15
N GLY A 187 -11.41 -7.67 -13.94
CA GLY A 187 -11.45 -6.26 -13.59
C GLY A 187 -12.28 -6.00 -12.34
N SER A 188 -13.46 -6.62 -12.22
CA SER A 188 -14.32 -6.52 -11.04
C SER A 188 -13.65 -7.13 -9.80
N TYR A 189 -13.00 -8.28 -9.96
CA TYR A 189 -12.30 -8.97 -8.89
C TYR A 189 -11.12 -8.14 -8.35
N VAL A 190 -10.24 -7.67 -9.24
CA VAL A 190 -9.07 -6.86 -8.84
C VAL A 190 -9.51 -5.56 -8.16
N SER A 191 -10.52 -4.88 -8.72
CA SER A 191 -11.05 -3.65 -8.12
C SER A 191 -11.66 -3.91 -6.73
N GLY A 192 -12.42 -4.99 -6.58
CA GLY A 192 -12.99 -5.41 -5.30
C GLY A 192 -11.88 -5.73 -4.28
N LYS A 193 -10.83 -6.44 -4.72
CA LYS A 193 -9.72 -6.82 -3.83
C LYS A 193 -8.88 -5.63 -3.37
N ILE A 194 -8.70 -4.62 -4.22
CA ILE A 194 -8.02 -3.38 -3.81
C ILE A 194 -8.83 -2.63 -2.74
N ILE A 195 -10.15 -2.51 -2.94
CA ILE A 195 -11.03 -1.85 -1.96
C ILE A 195 -11.03 -2.63 -0.65
N ASP A 196 -11.19 -3.95 -0.69
CA ASP A 196 -11.11 -4.85 0.45
C ASP A 196 -9.80 -4.68 1.23
N SER A 197 -8.67 -4.68 0.53
CA SER A 197 -7.33 -4.48 1.12
C SER A 197 -7.17 -3.13 1.83
N ILE A 198 -7.72 -2.07 1.26
CA ILE A 198 -7.72 -0.75 1.88
C ILE A 198 -8.56 -0.78 3.16
N ILE A 199 -9.76 -1.36 3.12
CA ILE A 199 -10.66 -1.46 4.28
C ILE A 199 -10.00 -2.28 5.38
N ILE A 200 -9.43 -3.45 5.05
CA ILE A 200 -8.74 -4.33 6.02
C ILE A 200 -7.55 -3.62 6.64
N GLY A 201 -6.73 -2.90 5.84
CA GLY A 201 -5.61 -2.12 6.34
C GLY A 201 -6.04 -1.06 7.36
N PHE A 202 -7.10 -0.29 7.05
CA PHE A 202 -7.64 0.70 7.98
C PHE A 202 -8.24 0.07 9.23
N LEU A 203 -9.04 -0.98 9.10
CA LEU A 203 -9.62 -1.68 10.24
C LEU A 203 -8.53 -2.27 11.14
N CYS A 204 -7.53 -2.92 10.58
CA CYS A 204 -6.37 -3.42 11.31
C CYS A 204 -5.68 -2.31 12.10
N PHE A 205 -5.42 -1.16 11.48
CA PHE A 205 -4.81 -0.01 12.14
C PHE A 205 -5.63 0.47 13.35
N PHE A 206 -6.92 0.69 13.18
CA PHE A 206 -7.78 1.18 14.26
C PHE A 206 -7.91 0.16 15.39
N LEU A 207 -8.10 -1.13 15.07
CA LEU A 207 -8.22 -2.18 16.06
C LEU A 207 -6.93 -2.40 16.85
N MET A 208 -5.77 -2.40 16.18
CA MET A 208 -4.47 -2.48 16.85
C MET A 208 -4.24 -1.28 17.78
N LYS A 209 -4.59 -0.08 17.34
CA LYS A 209 -4.49 1.13 18.16
C LYS A 209 -5.41 1.06 19.38
N PHE A 210 -6.64 0.56 19.20
CA PHE A 210 -7.60 0.38 20.28
C PHE A 210 -7.13 -0.67 21.31
N LEU A 211 -6.55 -1.77 20.84
CA LEU A 211 -6.00 -2.85 21.70
C LEU A 211 -4.61 -2.52 22.26
N HIS A 212 -4.06 -1.34 21.99
CA HIS A 212 -2.73 -0.90 22.40
C HIS A 212 -1.62 -1.88 21.97
N ILE A 213 -1.74 -2.45 20.75
CA ILE A 213 -0.74 -3.35 20.17
C ILE A 213 0.35 -2.49 19.51
N ASN A 214 1.62 -2.91 19.69
CA ASN A 214 2.79 -2.19 19.18
C ASN A 214 2.82 -2.08 17.64
N TYR A 215 3.37 -1.00 17.13
CA TYR A 215 3.63 -0.73 15.70
C TYR A 215 2.39 -0.82 14.79
N PRO A 216 1.26 -0.18 15.13
CA PRO A 216 0.01 -0.32 14.39
C PRO A 216 0.12 0.12 12.93
N VAL A 217 0.87 1.19 12.62
CA VAL A 217 1.05 1.67 11.24
C VAL A 217 1.82 0.66 10.40
N LEU A 218 2.97 0.18 10.90
CA LEU A 218 3.79 -0.78 10.17
C LEU A 218 3.00 -2.06 9.85
N ILE A 219 2.39 -2.65 10.86
CA ILE A 219 1.67 -3.92 10.72
C ILE A 219 0.43 -3.77 9.83
N SER A 220 -0.36 -2.71 10.01
CA SER A 220 -1.56 -2.49 9.19
C SER A 220 -1.23 -2.25 7.72
N VAL A 221 -0.12 -1.58 7.42
CA VAL A 221 0.35 -1.41 6.05
C VAL A 221 0.81 -2.74 5.45
N ILE A 222 1.57 -3.56 6.21
CA ILE A 222 1.95 -4.90 5.76
C ILE A 222 0.70 -5.73 5.44
N ILE A 223 -0.27 -5.80 6.35
CA ILE A 223 -1.51 -6.55 6.17
C ILE A 223 -2.31 -6.00 4.97
N GLY A 224 -2.50 -4.69 4.88
CA GLY A 224 -3.26 -4.07 3.78
C GLY A 224 -2.61 -4.30 2.42
N VAL A 225 -1.29 -4.12 2.30
CA VAL A 225 -0.58 -4.30 1.03
C VAL A 225 -0.56 -5.77 0.60
N THR A 226 -0.23 -6.68 1.52
CA THR A 226 -0.18 -8.11 1.20
C THR A 226 -1.56 -8.67 0.85
N ASN A 227 -2.63 -8.18 1.47
CA ASN A 227 -4.00 -8.64 1.22
C ASN A 227 -4.47 -8.40 -0.23
N VAL A 228 -3.80 -7.54 -1.01
CA VAL A 228 -4.06 -7.38 -2.45
C VAL A 228 -3.79 -8.68 -3.21
N ILE A 229 -2.85 -9.51 -2.72
CA ILE A 229 -2.51 -10.80 -3.34
C ILE A 229 -3.60 -11.82 -3.01
N PRO A 230 -4.31 -12.37 -4.02
CA PRO A 230 -5.37 -13.33 -3.79
C PRO A 230 -4.88 -14.59 -3.07
N PHE A 231 -5.65 -15.08 -2.14
CA PHE A 231 -5.44 -16.30 -1.33
C PHE A 231 -4.20 -16.25 -0.43
N PHE A 232 -3.04 -15.89 -0.96
CA PHE A 232 -1.77 -15.89 -0.21
C PHE A 232 -1.54 -14.61 0.60
N GLY A 233 -2.16 -13.50 0.20
CA GLY A 233 -1.97 -12.21 0.84
C GLY A 233 -2.18 -12.22 2.36
N PRO A 234 -3.30 -12.76 2.85
CA PRO A 234 -3.56 -12.90 4.28
C PRO A 234 -2.42 -13.58 5.04
N PHE A 235 -1.91 -14.69 4.51
CA PHE A 235 -0.85 -15.46 5.17
C PHE A 235 0.51 -14.76 5.10
N ILE A 236 0.86 -14.20 3.93
CA ILE A 236 2.12 -13.46 3.72
C ILE A 236 2.22 -12.26 4.67
N GLY A 237 1.10 -11.59 4.95
CA GLY A 237 1.06 -10.48 5.88
C GLY A 237 0.94 -10.91 7.34
N ALA A 238 0.04 -11.86 7.63
CA ALA A 238 -0.25 -12.26 9.01
C ALA A 238 0.93 -12.97 9.68
N VAL A 239 1.57 -13.93 9.01
CA VAL A 239 2.63 -14.74 9.62
C VAL A 239 3.78 -13.87 10.14
N PRO A 240 4.45 -13.03 9.33
CA PRO A 240 5.54 -12.20 9.85
C PRO A 240 5.06 -11.17 10.87
N SER A 241 3.84 -10.65 10.72
CA SER A 241 3.27 -9.69 11.66
C SER A 241 3.01 -10.29 13.04
N VAL A 242 2.44 -11.50 13.09
CA VAL A 242 2.23 -12.24 14.35
C VAL A 242 3.57 -12.54 15.01
N LEU A 243 4.57 -13.01 14.25
CA LEU A 243 5.89 -13.31 14.78
C LEU A 243 6.56 -12.06 15.38
N ILE A 244 6.52 -10.92 14.69
CA ILE A 244 7.07 -9.65 15.21
C ILE A 244 6.38 -9.26 16.52
N ILE A 245 5.05 -9.28 16.57
CA ILE A 245 4.31 -8.85 17.76
C ILE A 245 4.52 -9.84 18.91
N LEU A 246 4.60 -11.14 18.64
CA LEU A 246 4.85 -12.19 19.61
C LEU A 246 6.25 -12.05 20.23
N LEU A 247 7.26 -11.73 19.44
CA LEU A 247 8.62 -11.40 19.92
C LEU A 247 8.62 -10.20 20.87
N ILE A 248 7.84 -9.17 20.56
CA ILE A 248 7.79 -7.94 21.38
C ILE A 248 7.05 -8.20 22.70
N ASN A 249 5.89 -8.83 22.61
CA ASN A 249 5.04 -9.17 23.75
C ASN A 249 4.15 -10.36 23.41
N PRO A 250 4.38 -11.55 24.01
CA PRO A 250 3.62 -12.77 23.71
C PRO A 250 2.11 -12.62 23.89
N LEU A 251 1.66 -11.91 24.92
CA LEU A 251 0.22 -11.66 25.16
C LEU A 251 -0.41 -10.82 24.05
N ASN A 252 0.29 -9.80 23.57
CA ASN A 252 -0.16 -8.99 22.45
C ASN A 252 -0.11 -9.78 21.12
N GLY A 253 0.86 -10.70 20.98
CA GLY A 253 0.91 -11.65 19.85
C GLY A 253 -0.35 -12.52 19.76
N ILE A 254 -0.80 -13.08 20.89
CA ILE A 254 -2.04 -13.87 20.95
C ILE A 254 -3.27 -12.99 20.62
N LYS A 255 -3.36 -11.79 21.19
CA LYS A 255 -4.45 -10.86 20.89
C LYS A 255 -4.49 -10.51 19.41
N PHE A 256 -3.32 -10.27 18.78
CA PHE A 256 -3.23 -9.96 17.38
C PHE A 256 -3.57 -11.16 16.49
N LEU A 257 -3.18 -12.38 16.88
CA LEU A 257 -3.55 -13.61 16.17
C LEU A 257 -5.09 -13.75 16.13
N ILE A 258 -5.77 -13.56 17.25
CA ILE A 258 -7.23 -13.59 17.30
C ILE A 258 -7.83 -12.49 16.43
N LEU A 259 -7.28 -11.27 16.53
CA LEU A 259 -7.73 -10.13 15.75
C LEU A 259 -7.63 -10.40 14.24
N ILE A 260 -6.49 -10.92 13.76
CA ILE A 260 -6.28 -11.14 12.33
C ILE A 260 -7.16 -12.26 11.77
N ILE A 261 -7.41 -13.32 12.55
CA ILE A 261 -8.34 -14.39 12.17
C ILE A 261 -9.79 -13.88 12.07
N LEU A 262 -10.18 -12.94 12.93
CA LEU A 262 -11.51 -12.34 12.87
C LEU A 262 -11.64 -11.30 11.74
N LEU A 263 -10.54 -10.70 11.34
CA LEU A 263 -10.53 -9.64 10.32
C LEU A 263 -10.46 -10.21 8.89
N GLN A 264 -9.85 -11.37 8.69
CA GLN A 264 -9.62 -12.03 7.40
C GLN A 264 -10.42 -13.33 7.26
#